data_436d7a0dabe38d5dd53aa0e35b8ef852
#
_entry.id   436d7a0dabe38d5dd53aa0e35b8ef852
#
_cell.length_a   1.000
_cell.length_b   1.000
_cell.length_c   1.000
_cell.angle_alpha   90.00
_cell.angle_beta   90.00
_cell.angle_gamma   90.00
#
_symmetry.space_group_name_H-M   'P 1'
#
loop_
_entity.id
_entity.type
_entity.pdbx_description
1 polymer ?
#
loop_
_entity_poly.entity_id
_entity_poly.type
_entity_poly.pdbx_seq_one_letter_code
_entity_poly.pdbx_strand_id
1 'polypeptide(L)'
;VAFSSGLIIFPACFAYGVDVDSGPSLIFLTLPNIFNHIPLGRLWGSLFFVFMSFAALSTVLAVFEEITACVEDLTDWSRRKCCIFNGILLLVLSIPCCLGFNVLSGFQPLGEGTNIMDIEDFIVSNLVLPLGSLVLTLFCTMKKGWGWENYISEVNTGKGMKMKNFMRGYMTYILPVMIAVISVSYTHLRAH
;
A
#
# COMPACT_ATOMS: atom_id res chain seq x y z
N VAL A 1 9.02 -11.95 0.27
CA VAL A 1 9.78 -10.79 -0.23
C VAL A 1 10.14 -9.87 0.94
N ALA A 2 9.20 -9.31 1.70
CA ALA A 2 9.46 -8.34 2.77
C ALA A 2 10.46 -8.85 3.84
N PHE A 3 10.30 -10.09 4.31
CA PHE A 3 11.21 -10.70 5.28
C PHE A 3 12.65 -10.83 4.73
N SER A 4 12.79 -11.30 3.49
CA SER A 4 14.11 -11.48 2.86
C SER A 4 14.80 -10.14 2.60
N SER A 5 14.05 -9.12 2.16
CA SER A 5 14.62 -7.77 1.98
C SER A 5 15.02 -7.14 3.30
N GLY A 6 14.24 -7.32 4.36
CA GLY A 6 14.62 -6.87 5.70
C GLY A 6 15.92 -7.50 6.20
N LEU A 7 16.08 -8.82 6.02
CA LEU A 7 17.32 -9.52 6.38
C LEU A 7 18.56 -9.04 5.63
N ILE A 8 18.42 -8.44 4.45
CA ILE A 8 19.53 -7.91 3.67
C ILE A 8 19.77 -6.44 4.00
N ILE A 9 18.70 -5.64 4.04
CA ILE A 9 18.80 -4.18 4.17
C ILE A 9 19.22 -3.76 5.59
N PHE A 10 18.60 -4.33 6.64
CA PHE A 10 18.92 -3.93 8.00
C PHE A 10 20.37 -4.19 8.40
N PRO A 11 20.94 -5.38 8.20
CA PRO A 11 22.35 -5.60 8.48
C PRO A 11 23.29 -4.69 7.67
N ALA A 12 22.92 -4.41 6.41
CA ALA A 12 23.71 -3.48 5.60
C ALA A 12 23.68 -2.05 6.15
N CYS A 13 22.52 -1.54 6.56
CA CYS A 13 22.40 -0.22 7.19
C CYS A 13 23.22 -0.15 8.47
N PHE A 14 23.16 -1.15 9.35
CA PHE A 14 23.96 -1.20 10.58
C PHE A 14 25.46 -1.28 10.30
N ALA A 15 25.87 -2.06 9.29
CA ALA A 15 27.29 -2.20 8.92
C ALA A 15 27.88 -0.88 8.39
N TYR A 16 27.07 -0.06 7.74
CA TYR A 16 27.49 1.22 7.15
C TYR A 16 27.09 2.45 7.98
N GLY A 17 26.50 2.26 9.17
CA GLY A 17 26.14 3.35 10.08
C GLY A 17 25.08 4.29 9.55
N VAL A 18 24.12 3.76 8.80
CA VAL A 18 23.03 4.53 8.18
C VAL A 18 21.73 4.32 8.95
N ASP A 19 21.03 5.43 9.23
CA ASP A 19 19.75 5.40 9.92
C ASP A 19 18.69 4.64 9.14
N VAL A 20 17.97 3.75 9.84
CA VAL A 20 16.97 2.84 9.27
C VAL A 20 15.60 3.51 9.09
N ASP A 21 15.43 4.70 9.65
CA ASP A 21 14.13 5.37 9.85
C ASP A 21 13.63 6.18 8.63
N SER A 22 14.27 6.10 7.49
CA SER A 22 14.05 7.07 6.41
C SER A 22 13.11 6.61 5.29
N GLY A 23 12.25 5.61 5.49
CA GLY A 23 11.21 5.22 4.51
C GLY A 23 11.70 5.14 3.04
N PRO A 24 11.09 5.86 2.08
CA PRO A 24 11.54 5.88 0.69
C PRO A 24 12.96 6.41 0.49
N SER A 25 13.45 7.29 1.34
CA SER A 25 14.82 7.82 1.33
C SER A 25 15.85 6.72 1.53
N LEU A 26 15.52 5.67 2.29
CA LEU A 26 16.38 4.51 2.47
C LEU A 26 16.73 3.85 1.13
N ILE A 27 15.76 3.72 0.25
CA ILE A 27 15.94 3.07 -1.06
C ILE A 27 16.71 3.96 -2.03
N PHE A 28 16.39 5.26 -2.08
CA PHE A 28 16.91 6.16 -3.12
C PHE A 28 18.18 6.91 -2.71
N LEU A 29 18.43 7.12 -1.43
CA LEU A 29 19.61 7.81 -0.93
C LEU A 29 20.61 6.86 -0.27
N THR A 30 20.14 6.00 0.61
CA THR A 30 20.98 5.14 1.44
C THR A 30 21.56 3.97 0.66
N LEU A 31 20.75 3.21 -0.06
CA LEU A 31 21.23 2.07 -0.83
C LEU A 31 22.24 2.43 -1.92
N PRO A 32 22.08 3.52 -2.71
CA PRO A 32 23.12 3.95 -3.64
C PRO A 32 24.45 4.26 -2.97
N ASN A 33 24.41 4.87 -1.77
CA ASN A 33 25.65 5.12 -1.01
C ASN A 33 26.33 3.84 -0.56
N ILE A 34 25.58 2.85 -0.12
CA ILE A 34 26.09 1.52 0.25
C ILE A 34 26.74 0.85 -0.98
N PHE A 35 26.07 0.89 -2.14
CA PHE A 35 26.61 0.31 -3.37
C PHE A 35 27.93 0.96 -3.80
N ASN A 36 28.16 2.24 -3.51
CA ASN A 36 29.42 2.90 -3.82
C ASN A 36 30.63 2.36 -3.00
N HIS A 37 30.37 1.72 -1.87
CA HIS A 37 31.42 1.16 -0.99
C HIS A 37 31.66 -0.35 -1.21
N ILE A 38 30.88 -1.01 -2.07
CA ILE A 38 30.98 -2.43 -2.35
C ILE A 38 31.75 -2.65 -3.68
N PRO A 39 32.63 -3.66 -3.77
CA PRO A 39 33.25 -4.02 -5.06
C PRO A 39 32.18 -4.37 -6.07
N LEU A 40 32.30 -3.86 -7.32
CA LEU A 40 31.30 -3.96 -8.38
C LEU A 40 29.93 -3.31 -8.01
N GLY A 41 29.91 -2.35 -7.11
CA GLY A 41 28.69 -1.71 -6.63
C GLY A 41 27.83 -1.07 -7.72
N ARG A 42 28.46 -0.56 -8.80
CA ARG A 42 27.71 -0.05 -9.96
C ARG A 42 26.90 -1.13 -10.66
N LEU A 43 27.45 -2.34 -10.80
CA LEU A 43 26.74 -3.48 -11.41
C LEU A 43 25.57 -3.92 -10.50
N TRP A 44 25.85 -4.13 -9.22
CA TRP A 44 24.84 -4.56 -8.25
C TRP A 44 23.74 -3.51 -8.05
N GLY A 45 24.11 -2.24 -7.98
CA GLY A 45 23.15 -1.14 -7.91
C GLY A 45 22.26 -1.05 -9.15
N SER A 46 22.84 -1.18 -10.34
CA SER A 46 22.04 -1.18 -11.59
C SER A 46 21.06 -2.35 -11.64
N LEU A 47 21.51 -3.56 -11.30
CA LEU A 47 20.65 -4.74 -11.25
C LEU A 47 19.53 -4.57 -10.22
N PHE A 48 19.83 -4.06 -9.04
CA PHE A 48 18.85 -3.79 -7.99
C PHE A 48 17.75 -2.85 -8.49
N PHE A 49 18.10 -1.70 -9.07
CA PHE A 49 17.14 -0.74 -9.57
C PHE A 49 16.34 -1.25 -10.78
N VAL A 50 16.93 -2.05 -11.65
CA VAL A 50 16.21 -2.72 -12.75
C VAL A 50 15.17 -3.69 -12.19
N PHE A 51 15.54 -4.59 -11.27
CA PHE A 51 14.59 -5.51 -10.66
C PHE A 51 13.50 -4.80 -9.87
N MET A 52 13.86 -3.73 -9.14
CA MET A 52 12.89 -2.91 -8.42
C MET A 52 11.90 -2.23 -9.38
N SER A 53 12.38 -1.75 -10.53
CA SER A 53 11.52 -1.16 -11.57
C SER A 53 10.54 -2.19 -12.14
N PHE A 54 10.98 -3.41 -12.40
CA PHE A 54 10.07 -4.48 -12.84
C PHE A 54 9.06 -4.87 -11.77
N ALA A 55 9.47 -4.94 -10.51
CA ALA A 55 8.55 -5.21 -9.40
C ALA A 55 7.50 -4.10 -9.25
N ALA A 56 7.92 -2.84 -9.30
CA ALA A 56 7.02 -1.69 -9.26
C ALA A 56 6.05 -1.69 -10.46
N LEU A 57 6.56 -1.94 -11.68
CA LEU A 57 5.74 -1.99 -12.88
C LEU A 57 4.66 -3.08 -12.79
N SER A 58 5.01 -4.27 -12.30
CA SER A 58 4.04 -5.37 -12.14
C SER A 58 2.93 -5.01 -11.14
N THR A 59 3.28 -4.33 -10.05
CA THR A 59 2.31 -3.86 -9.05
C THR A 59 1.39 -2.78 -9.62
N VAL A 60 1.96 -1.79 -10.32
CA VAL A 60 1.18 -0.72 -10.96
C VAL A 60 0.20 -1.30 -11.98
N LEU A 61 0.64 -2.26 -12.80
CA LEU A 61 -0.24 -2.92 -13.79
C LEU A 61 -1.38 -3.67 -13.12
N ALA A 62 -1.12 -4.40 -12.03
CA ALA A 62 -2.15 -5.13 -11.30
C ALA A 62 -3.21 -4.19 -10.70
N VAL A 63 -2.77 -3.12 -10.03
CA VAL A 63 -3.68 -2.11 -9.44
C VAL A 63 -4.45 -1.36 -10.53
N PHE A 64 -3.80 -1.02 -11.64
CA PHE A 64 -4.44 -0.36 -12.77
C PHE A 64 -5.54 -1.21 -13.40
N GLU A 65 -5.30 -2.52 -13.54
CA GLU A 65 -6.29 -3.47 -14.04
C GLU A 65 -7.49 -3.59 -13.10
N GLU A 66 -7.24 -3.68 -11.80
CA GLU A 66 -8.28 -3.73 -10.77
C GLU A 66 -9.18 -2.48 -10.81
N ILE A 67 -8.58 -1.29 -10.83
CA ILE A 67 -9.32 -0.03 -10.92
C ILE A 67 -10.11 0.04 -12.23
N THR A 68 -9.51 -0.42 -13.34
CA THR A 68 -10.16 -0.39 -14.65
C THR A 68 -11.37 -1.32 -14.68
N ALA A 69 -11.27 -2.52 -14.10
CA ALA A 69 -12.39 -3.44 -13.96
C ALA A 69 -13.52 -2.85 -13.11
N CYS A 70 -13.19 -2.24 -11.96
CA CYS A 70 -14.18 -1.57 -11.12
C CYS A 70 -14.90 -0.41 -11.84
N VAL A 71 -14.17 0.41 -12.61
CA VAL A 71 -14.79 1.51 -13.38
C VAL A 71 -15.65 0.99 -14.50
N GLU A 72 -15.24 -0.09 -15.18
CA GLU A 72 -16.02 -0.76 -16.22
C GLU A 72 -17.35 -1.27 -15.66
N ASP A 73 -17.34 -1.93 -14.51
CA ASP A 73 -18.53 -2.45 -13.84
C ASP A 73 -19.49 -1.36 -13.35
N LEU A 74 -18.95 -0.17 -12.97
CA LEU A 74 -19.75 0.93 -12.45
C LEU A 74 -20.33 1.85 -13.53
N THR A 75 -19.74 1.91 -14.71
CA THR A 75 -20.04 2.99 -15.69
C THR A 75 -20.59 2.51 -17.04
N ASP A 76 -20.68 1.22 -17.28
CA ASP A 76 -21.05 0.64 -18.60
C ASP A 76 -20.19 1.18 -19.77
N TRP A 77 -19.02 1.70 -19.48
CA TRP A 77 -18.10 2.21 -20.49
C TRP A 77 -17.35 1.06 -21.17
N SER A 78 -16.94 1.28 -22.41
CA SER A 78 -16.06 0.32 -23.08
C SER A 78 -14.68 0.32 -22.40
N ARG A 79 -14.04 -0.84 -22.29
CA ARG A 79 -12.72 -1.03 -21.69
C ARG A 79 -11.67 0.00 -22.16
N ARG A 80 -11.68 0.36 -23.43
CA ARG A 80 -10.76 1.39 -23.97
C ARG A 80 -10.95 2.76 -23.32
N LYS A 81 -12.22 3.16 -23.10
CA LYS A 81 -12.53 4.44 -22.43
C LYS A 81 -12.10 4.42 -20.98
N CYS A 82 -12.36 3.32 -20.27
CA CYS A 82 -11.92 3.15 -18.88
C CYS A 82 -10.40 3.20 -18.75
N CYS A 83 -9.67 2.50 -19.63
CA CYS A 83 -8.19 2.53 -19.62
C CYS A 83 -7.64 3.94 -19.89
N ILE A 84 -8.17 4.67 -20.85
CA ILE A 84 -7.71 6.04 -21.16
C ILE A 84 -8.02 6.97 -20.00
N PHE A 85 -9.24 6.91 -19.45
CA PHE A 85 -9.65 7.74 -18.32
C PHE A 85 -8.77 7.49 -17.09
N ASN A 86 -8.60 6.22 -16.71
CA ASN A 86 -7.77 5.85 -15.57
C ASN A 86 -6.29 6.16 -15.80
N GLY A 87 -5.78 6.00 -17.02
CA GLY A 87 -4.42 6.37 -17.37
C GLY A 87 -4.17 7.87 -17.21
N ILE A 88 -5.07 8.71 -17.69
CA ILE A 88 -4.99 10.16 -17.50
C ILE A 88 -5.10 10.54 -16.04
N LEU A 89 -6.06 9.95 -15.32
CA LEU A 89 -6.25 10.18 -13.88
C LEU A 89 -4.99 9.83 -13.08
N LEU A 90 -4.39 8.67 -13.34
CA LEU A 90 -3.16 8.22 -12.69
C LEU A 90 -2.00 9.17 -12.99
N LEU A 91 -1.83 9.61 -14.24
CA LEU A 91 -0.80 10.58 -14.60
C LEU A 91 -1.00 11.91 -13.87
N VAL A 92 -2.22 12.44 -13.84
CA VAL A 92 -2.52 13.71 -13.15
C VAL A 92 -2.26 13.61 -11.65
N LEU A 93 -2.67 12.52 -11.02
CA LEU A 93 -2.46 12.30 -9.58
C LEU A 93 -0.99 12.02 -9.22
N SER A 94 -0.18 11.49 -10.14
CA SER A 94 1.24 11.24 -9.89
C SER A 94 2.10 12.52 -10.00
N ILE A 95 1.63 13.57 -10.69
CA ILE A 95 2.39 14.82 -10.86
C ILE A 95 2.72 15.49 -9.51
N PRO A 96 1.76 15.71 -8.58
CA PRO A 96 2.07 16.33 -7.28
C PRO A 96 3.07 15.52 -6.47
N CYS A 97 2.96 14.18 -6.51
CA CYS A 97 3.88 13.28 -5.83
C CYS A 97 5.32 13.44 -6.35
N CYS A 98 5.50 13.47 -7.67
CA CYS A 98 6.81 13.68 -8.28
C CYS A 98 7.38 15.09 -8.01
N LEU A 99 6.52 16.13 -8.05
CA LEU A 99 6.93 17.51 -7.79
C LEU A 99 7.26 17.75 -6.31
N GLY A 100 6.72 16.96 -5.41
CA GLY A 100 7.01 17.02 -3.97
C GLY A 100 8.49 16.82 -3.63
N PHE A 101 9.24 16.11 -4.47
CA PHE A 101 10.68 15.92 -4.27
C PHE A 101 11.55 17.05 -4.83
N ASN A 102 11.00 17.95 -5.66
CA ASN A 102 11.75 19.02 -6.32
C ASN A 102 11.15 20.41 -6.06
N VAL A 103 10.16 20.79 -6.87
CA VAL A 103 9.60 22.15 -6.89
C VAL A 103 8.77 22.43 -5.64
N LEU A 104 8.08 21.41 -5.12
CA LEU A 104 7.21 21.50 -3.96
C LEU A 104 7.86 20.95 -2.67
N SER A 105 9.19 20.78 -2.65
CA SER A 105 9.92 20.30 -1.46
C SER A 105 9.81 21.23 -0.25
N GLY A 106 9.45 22.50 -0.45
CA GLY A 106 9.15 23.44 0.64
C GLY A 106 7.76 23.30 1.25
N PHE A 107 6.88 22.51 0.64
CA PHE A 107 5.54 22.24 1.16
C PHE A 107 5.59 21.01 2.09
N GLN A 108 5.64 21.26 3.39
CA GLN A 108 5.82 20.26 4.45
C GLN A 108 4.60 20.24 5.40
N PRO A 109 3.47 19.70 4.99
CA PRO A 109 2.21 19.84 5.73
C PRO A 109 2.09 18.95 6.97
N LEU A 110 2.90 17.89 7.08
CA LEU A 110 2.93 16.99 8.26
C LEU A 110 4.12 17.28 9.20
N GLY A 111 4.89 18.36 8.94
CA GLY A 111 6.06 18.73 9.75
C GLY A 111 7.36 18.77 8.93
N GLU A 112 8.45 19.22 9.58
CA GLU A 112 9.75 19.36 8.93
C GLU A 112 10.24 18.02 8.36
N GLY A 113 10.66 18.01 7.10
CA GLY A 113 11.17 16.84 6.39
C GLY A 113 10.12 15.96 5.71
N THR A 114 8.83 16.31 5.75
CA THR A 114 7.76 15.56 5.08
C THR A 114 7.51 16.06 3.65
N ASN A 115 7.10 15.15 2.79
CA ASN A 115 6.77 15.39 1.38
C ASN A 115 5.28 15.20 1.08
N ILE A 116 4.84 15.57 -0.10
CA ILE A 116 3.47 15.29 -0.59
C ILE A 116 3.19 13.78 -0.59
N MET A 117 4.16 12.95 -0.97
CA MET A 117 4.04 11.50 -0.93
C MET A 117 3.76 10.97 0.49
N ASP A 118 4.33 11.59 1.53
CA ASP A 118 4.06 11.20 2.93
C ASP A 118 2.62 11.47 3.35
N ILE A 119 1.99 12.53 2.79
CA ILE A 119 0.56 12.81 3.01
C ILE A 119 -0.30 11.78 2.30
N GLU A 120 0.02 11.50 1.03
CA GLU A 120 -0.73 10.51 0.26
C GLU A 120 -0.66 9.14 0.93
N ASP A 121 0.53 8.72 1.37
CA ASP A 121 0.71 7.50 2.15
C ASP A 121 -0.06 7.54 3.47
N PHE A 122 -0.01 8.65 4.20
CA PHE A 122 -0.75 8.81 5.46
C PHE A 122 -2.26 8.66 5.24
N ILE A 123 -2.82 9.32 4.23
CA ILE A 123 -4.26 9.25 3.93
C ILE A 123 -4.65 7.84 3.53
N VAL A 124 -3.89 7.21 2.64
CA VAL A 124 -4.21 5.86 2.16
C VAL A 124 -4.02 4.83 3.27
N SER A 125 -2.88 4.81 3.94
CA SER A 125 -2.52 3.77 4.90
C SER A 125 -3.25 3.91 6.24
N ASN A 126 -3.49 5.13 6.71
CA ASN A 126 -4.07 5.37 8.03
C ASN A 126 -5.59 5.68 8.01
N LEU A 127 -6.13 6.14 6.90
CA LEU A 127 -7.56 6.46 6.78
C LEU A 127 -8.29 5.50 5.83
N VAL A 128 -7.89 5.46 4.55
CA VAL A 128 -8.66 4.76 3.51
C VAL A 128 -8.64 3.25 3.72
N LEU A 129 -7.48 2.65 3.96
CA LEU A 129 -7.36 1.20 4.15
C LEU A 129 -8.09 0.69 5.41
N PRO A 130 -7.91 1.29 6.61
CA PRO A 130 -8.64 0.83 7.79
C PRO A 130 -10.14 1.06 7.67
N LEU A 131 -10.58 2.24 7.18
CA LEU A 131 -12.00 2.52 6.98
C LEU A 131 -12.62 1.59 5.94
N GLY A 132 -11.94 1.36 4.82
CA GLY A 132 -12.40 0.44 3.78
C GLY A 132 -12.54 -0.99 4.30
N SER A 133 -11.56 -1.48 5.04
CA SER A 133 -11.60 -2.82 5.65
C SER A 133 -12.71 -2.94 6.70
N LEU A 134 -12.95 -1.88 7.49
CA LEU A 134 -14.04 -1.83 8.45
C LEU A 134 -15.40 -1.88 7.75
N VAL A 135 -15.61 -1.05 6.74
CA VAL A 135 -16.84 -1.01 5.94
C VAL A 135 -17.11 -2.36 5.29
N LEU A 136 -16.11 -2.97 4.66
CA LEU A 136 -16.21 -4.30 4.05
C LEU A 136 -16.59 -5.38 5.08
N THR A 137 -15.93 -5.38 6.22
CA THR A 137 -16.21 -6.35 7.30
C THR A 137 -17.64 -6.19 7.82
N LEU A 138 -18.07 -4.97 8.04
CA LEU A 138 -19.45 -4.68 8.46
C LEU A 138 -20.47 -5.06 7.39
N PHE A 139 -20.21 -4.76 6.13
CA PHE A 139 -21.06 -5.14 5.01
C PHE A 139 -21.24 -6.65 4.91
N CYS A 140 -20.18 -7.42 5.06
CA CYS A 140 -20.24 -8.90 5.02
C CYS A 140 -20.93 -9.52 6.23
N THR A 141 -20.90 -8.86 7.42
CA THR A 141 -21.39 -9.44 8.67
C THR A 141 -22.77 -8.94 9.09
N MET A 142 -23.16 -7.72 8.70
CA MET A 142 -24.43 -7.10 9.10
C MET A 142 -25.61 -7.59 8.25
N LYS A 143 -26.77 -7.77 8.88
CA LYS A 143 -28.03 -8.18 8.20
C LYS A 143 -28.53 -7.18 7.14
N LYS A 144 -28.15 -5.90 7.27
CA LYS A 144 -28.51 -4.84 6.31
C LYS A 144 -27.57 -4.78 5.08
N GLY A 145 -26.42 -5.47 5.13
CA GLY A 145 -25.50 -5.62 4.01
C GLY A 145 -25.71 -6.96 3.31
N TRP A 146 -24.61 -7.59 2.88
CA TRP A 146 -24.66 -8.91 2.25
C TRP A 146 -25.13 -10.00 3.22
N GLY A 147 -24.75 -9.89 4.49
CA GLY A 147 -25.15 -10.78 5.56
C GLY A 147 -24.26 -12.00 5.71
N TRP A 148 -24.12 -12.45 6.96
CA TRP A 148 -23.25 -13.58 7.31
C TRP A 148 -23.56 -14.88 6.56
N GLU A 149 -24.84 -15.18 6.34
CA GLU A 149 -25.25 -16.44 5.72
C GLU A 149 -24.87 -16.51 4.24
N ASN A 150 -25.04 -15.41 3.52
CA ASN A 150 -24.61 -15.32 2.12
C ASN A 150 -23.08 -15.35 2.04
N TYR A 151 -22.39 -14.59 2.89
CA TYR A 151 -20.94 -14.57 2.96
C TYR A 151 -20.34 -15.96 3.20
N ILE A 152 -20.84 -16.69 4.21
CA ILE A 152 -20.30 -18.03 4.54
C ILE A 152 -20.64 -19.07 3.48
N SER A 153 -21.80 -18.95 2.80
CA SER A 153 -22.15 -19.84 1.69
C SER A 153 -21.20 -19.67 0.53
N GLU A 154 -20.87 -18.43 0.18
CA GLU A 154 -19.95 -18.11 -0.92
C GLU A 154 -18.52 -18.56 -0.62
N VAL A 155 -18.01 -18.22 0.56
CA VAL A 155 -16.65 -18.64 1.01
C VAL A 155 -16.50 -20.16 1.03
N ASN A 156 -17.57 -20.88 1.32
CA ASN A 156 -17.56 -22.35 1.39
C ASN A 156 -17.90 -23.06 0.07
N THR A 157 -18.06 -22.34 -1.05
CA THR A 157 -18.46 -22.90 -2.34
C THR A 157 -17.37 -23.75 -2.99
N GLY A 158 -16.08 -23.52 -2.70
CA GLY A 158 -14.96 -24.24 -3.29
C GLY A 158 -14.59 -25.56 -2.60
N LYS A 159 -13.59 -26.25 -3.18
CA LYS A 159 -12.93 -27.42 -2.57
C LYS A 159 -11.75 -26.92 -1.72
N GLY A 160 -11.92 -26.83 -0.41
CA GLY A 160 -10.87 -26.39 0.49
C GLY A 160 -11.31 -26.47 1.95
N MET A 161 -10.52 -25.84 2.84
CA MET A 161 -10.89 -25.70 4.26
C MET A 161 -12.13 -24.81 4.36
N LYS A 162 -13.19 -25.38 4.93
CA LYS A 162 -14.45 -24.65 5.10
C LYS A 162 -14.44 -23.76 6.33
N MET A 163 -14.92 -22.53 6.19
CA MET A 163 -15.09 -21.61 7.29
C MET A 163 -16.23 -22.07 8.20
N LYS A 164 -15.97 -22.12 9.50
CA LYS A 164 -16.95 -22.59 10.51
C LYS A 164 -17.76 -21.40 11.04
N ASN A 165 -19.01 -21.66 11.42
CA ASN A 165 -19.91 -20.64 11.96
C ASN A 165 -19.42 -19.95 13.26
N PHE A 166 -18.53 -20.58 14.04
CA PHE A 166 -17.98 -19.93 15.23
C PHE A 166 -17.15 -18.68 14.90
N MET A 167 -16.61 -18.57 13.67
CA MET A 167 -15.87 -17.39 13.22
C MET A 167 -16.77 -16.15 13.05
N ARG A 168 -18.09 -16.31 13.08
CA ARG A 168 -19.04 -15.19 13.03
C ARG A 168 -18.77 -14.19 14.15
N GLY A 169 -18.60 -14.65 15.38
CA GLY A 169 -18.33 -13.76 16.52
C GLY A 169 -17.02 -13.00 16.36
N TYR A 170 -15.99 -13.68 15.88
CA TYR A 170 -14.69 -13.05 15.57
C TYR A 170 -14.82 -11.96 14.50
N MET A 171 -15.43 -12.28 13.34
CA MET A 171 -15.58 -11.36 12.21
C MET A 171 -16.54 -10.19 12.52
N THR A 172 -17.57 -10.42 13.34
CA THR A 172 -18.59 -9.39 13.64
C THR A 172 -18.16 -8.43 14.73
N TYR A 173 -17.38 -8.89 15.73
CA TYR A 173 -17.07 -8.08 16.92
C TYR A 173 -15.57 -7.84 17.08
N ILE A 174 -14.76 -8.90 17.05
CA ILE A 174 -13.33 -8.78 17.37
C ILE A 174 -12.59 -8.05 16.25
N LEU A 175 -12.79 -8.45 15.01
CA LEU A 175 -12.08 -7.89 13.86
C LEU A 175 -12.37 -6.39 13.66
N PRO A 176 -13.62 -5.89 13.69
CA PRO A 176 -13.91 -4.45 13.62
C PRO A 176 -13.28 -3.64 14.75
N VAL A 177 -13.29 -4.17 15.98
CA VAL A 177 -12.66 -3.52 17.13
C VAL A 177 -11.15 -3.46 16.95
N MET A 178 -10.52 -4.55 16.51
CA MET A 178 -9.07 -4.56 16.21
C MET A 178 -8.70 -3.55 15.13
N ILE A 179 -9.46 -3.48 14.06
CA ILE A 179 -9.22 -2.51 12.97
C ILE A 179 -9.34 -1.08 13.51
N ALA A 180 -10.38 -0.79 14.29
CA ALA A 180 -10.60 0.52 14.89
C ALA A 180 -9.45 0.90 15.86
N VAL A 181 -9.03 -0.01 16.71
CA VAL A 181 -7.90 0.21 17.64
C VAL A 181 -6.61 0.47 16.90
N ILE A 182 -6.31 -0.32 15.87
CA ILE A 182 -5.10 -0.14 15.06
C ILE A 182 -5.14 1.22 14.36
N SER A 183 -6.27 1.58 13.74
CA SER A 183 -6.44 2.86 13.06
C SER A 183 -6.22 4.06 13.99
N VAL A 184 -6.81 4.03 15.18
CA VAL A 184 -6.66 5.10 16.18
C VAL A 184 -5.22 5.14 16.72
N SER A 185 -4.61 3.98 17.01
CA SER A 185 -3.25 3.91 17.53
C SER A 185 -2.22 4.48 16.54
N TYR A 186 -2.34 4.13 15.26
CA TYR A 186 -1.46 4.66 14.22
C TYR A 186 -1.63 6.18 14.01
N THR A 187 -2.88 6.66 14.07
CA THR A 187 -3.14 8.10 13.92
C THR A 187 -2.56 8.89 15.10
N HIS A 188 -2.62 8.33 16.31
CA HIS A 188 -2.12 8.99 17.52
C HIS A 188 -0.58 8.99 17.61
N LEU A 189 0.08 7.92 17.17
CA LEU A 189 1.54 7.79 17.20
C LEU A 189 2.26 8.72 16.22
N ARG A 190 1.62 9.10 15.12
CA ARG A 190 2.18 10.03 14.11
C ARG A 190 1.80 11.51 14.35
N ALA A 191 0.87 11.79 15.28
CA ALA A 191 0.48 13.15 15.64
C ALA A 191 1.39 13.79 16.73
N HIS A 192 2.35 13.03 17.23
CA HIS A 192 3.42 13.44 18.14
C HIS A 192 4.78 13.18 17.52
#